data_89146a6a50d8309152798bd5dc73cd95
#
_entry.id   89146a6a50d8309152798bd5dc73cd95
#
_cell.length_a   1.000
_cell.length_b   1.000
_cell.length_c   1.000
_cell.angle_alpha   90.00
_cell.angle_beta   90.00
_cell.angle_gamma   90.00
#
_symmetry.space_group_name_H-M   'P 1'
#
loop_
_entity.id
_entity.type
_entity.pdbx_description
1 polymer ?
#
loop_
_entity_poly.entity_id
_entity_poly.type
_entity_poly.pdbx_seq_one_letter_code
_entity_poly.pdbx_strand_id
1 'polypeptide(L)'
;MALITFLVEDNPTIRDNLIPALEDMVNASIVGVAETEADAAEWLAAHGDEWQLAIVDLFLKEGSGLGVLASCRQRRPQQRVVVLTNYATVDIRERCLKLGADAVFDKSNELDAFLDFCNRDRPSSFAVL
;
A
#
# COMPACT_ATOMS: atom_id res chain seq x y z
N MET A 1 -12.97 -10.84 8.32
CA MET A 1 -13.05 -9.38 8.33
C MET A 1 -12.28 -8.80 7.18
N ALA A 2 -12.82 -7.77 6.56
CA ALA A 2 -12.16 -7.13 5.44
C ALA A 2 -10.89 -6.39 5.90
N LEU A 3 -9.89 -6.39 5.04
CA LEU A 3 -8.66 -5.64 5.25
C LEU A 3 -8.87 -4.23 4.69
N ILE A 4 -8.96 -3.24 5.56
CA ILE A 4 -9.26 -1.86 5.17
C ILE A 4 -8.05 -1.27 4.47
N THR A 5 -8.18 -1.00 3.18
CA THR A 5 -7.04 -0.73 2.31
C THR A 5 -7.17 0.61 1.60
N PHE A 6 -6.07 1.36 1.59
CA PHE A 6 -5.92 2.59 0.81
C PHE A 6 -4.92 2.31 -0.33
N LEU A 7 -5.27 2.71 -1.54
CA LEU A 7 -4.45 2.44 -2.73
C LEU A 7 -3.99 3.75 -3.38
N VAL A 8 -2.68 3.86 -3.60
CA VAL A 8 -2.10 5.00 -4.31
C VAL A 8 -1.55 4.48 -5.64
N GLU A 9 -2.26 4.73 -6.72
CA GLU A 9 -1.94 4.24 -8.05
C GLU A 9 -2.59 5.15 -9.09
N ASP A 10 -1.81 5.70 -10.00
CA ASP A 10 -2.33 6.64 -10.98
C ASP A 10 -2.81 5.99 -12.29
N ASN A 11 -2.45 4.74 -12.53
CA ASN A 11 -2.81 4.06 -13.77
C ASN A 11 -4.15 3.35 -13.63
N PRO A 12 -5.19 3.79 -14.38
CA PRO A 12 -6.53 3.17 -14.24
C PRO A 12 -6.55 1.69 -14.63
N THR A 13 -5.77 1.29 -15.62
CA THR A 13 -5.73 -0.12 -16.05
C THR A 13 -5.16 -1.00 -14.94
N ILE A 14 -4.12 -0.53 -14.27
CA ILE A 14 -3.54 -1.27 -13.15
C ILE A 14 -4.55 -1.36 -12.01
N ARG A 15 -5.21 -0.25 -11.68
CA ARG A 15 -6.25 -0.27 -10.63
C ARG A 15 -7.36 -1.24 -10.96
N ASP A 16 -7.84 -1.24 -12.21
CA ASP A 16 -8.94 -2.10 -12.63
C ASP A 16 -8.61 -3.58 -12.53
N ASN A 17 -7.34 -3.92 -12.61
CA ASN A 17 -6.88 -5.31 -12.45
C ASN A 17 -6.53 -5.64 -11.01
N LEU A 18 -5.94 -4.70 -10.30
CA LEU A 18 -5.42 -4.93 -8.96
C LEU A 18 -6.54 -4.99 -7.90
N ILE A 19 -7.50 -4.09 -7.99
CA ILE A 19 -8.56 -4.01 -7.00
C ILE A 19 -9.37 -5.31 -6.91
N PRO A 20 -9.84 -5.89 -8.03
CA PRO A 20 -10.55 -7.17 -7.93
C PRO A 20 -9.69 -8.29 -7.34
N ALA A 21 -8.41 -8.33 -7.68
CA ALA A 21 -7.50 -9.34 -7.12
C ALA A 21 -7.35 -9.19 -5.62
N LEU A 22 -7.23 -7.95 -5.13
CA LEU A 22 -7.15 -7.69 -3.70
C LEU A 22 -8.43 -8.08 -2.98
N GLU A 23 -9.58 -7.76 -3.57
CA GLU A 23 -10.87 -8.11 -3.00
C GLU A 23 -11.03 -9.62 -2.92
N ASP A 24 -10.69 -10.34 -3.99
CA ASP A 24 -10.88 -11.78 -4.07
C ASP A 24 -9.85 -12.57 -3.27
N MET A 25 -8.59 -12.17 -3.34
CA MET A 25 -7.49 -12.99 -2.81
C MET A 25 -7.10 -12.63 -1.38
N VAL A 26 -7.30 -11.39 -0.97
CA VAL A 26 -6.92 -10.97 0.38
C VAL A 26 -8.09 -10.37 1.16
N ASN A 27 -9.28 -10.45 0.62
CA ASN A 27 -10.48 -9.91 1.26
C ASN A 27 -10.31 -8.44 1.64
N ALA A 28 -9.74 -7.66 0.73
CA ALA A 28 -9.54 -6.24 0.96
C ALA A 28 -10.81 -5.45 0.72
N SER A 29 -10.98 -4.38 1.48
CA SER A 29 -11.99 -3.37 1.24
C SER A 29 -11.25 -2.08 0.87
N ILE A 30 -11.35 -1.67 -0.38
CA ILE A 30 -10.63 -0.48 -0.86
C ILE A 30 -11.46 0.74 -0.50
N VAL A 31 -11.02 1.47 0.50
CA VAL A 31 -11.76 2.61 1.04
C VAL A 31 -11.33 3.96 0.49
N GLY A 32 -10.24 3.97 -0.26
CA GLY A 32 -9.76 5.20 -0.89
C GLY A 32 -8.76 4.89 -1.97
N VAL A 33 -8.72 5.74 -2.98
CA VAL A 33 -7.74 5.66 -4.08
C VAL A 33 -7.21 7.07 -4.32
N ALA A 34 -5.90 7.21 -4.46
CA ALA A 34 -5.28 8.48 -4.81
C ALA A 34 -4.37 8.28 -6.02
N GLU A 35 -4.31 9.30 -6.87
CA GLU A 35 -3.50 9.27 -8.09
C GLU A 35 -2.27 10.17 -8.00
N THR A 36 -2.22 11.02 -7.00
CA THR A 36 -1.13 11.98 -6.83
C THR A 36 -0.66 11.97 -5.39
N GLU A 37 0.54 12.48 -5.17
CA GLU A 37 1.07 12.63 -3.82
C GLU A 37 0.17 13.56 -2.97
N ALA A 38 -0.29 14.67 -3.55
CA ALA A 38 -1.12 15.62 -2.83
C ALA A 38 -2.45 15.00 -2.39
N ASP A 39 -3.10 14.26 -3.28
CA ASP A 39 -4.35 13.60 -2.95
C ASP A 39 -4.15 12.53 -1.89
N ALA A 40 -3.05 11.79 -1.96
CA ALA A 40 -2.74 10.79 -0.96
C ALA A 40 -2.50 11.41 0.40
N ALA A 41 -1.74 12.49 0.47
CA ALA A 41 -1.49 13.19 1.72
C ALA A 41 -2.78 13.73 2.34
N GLU A 42 -3.65 14.28 1.51
CA GLU A 42 -4.95 14.78 1.97
C GLU A 42 -5.82 13.66 2.53
N TRP A 43 -5.88 12.54 1.81
CA TRP A 43 -6.66 11.38 2.27
C TRP A 43 -6.13 10.85 3.61
N LEU A 44 -4.81 10.69 3.70
CA LEU A 44 -4.18 10.18 4.92
C LEU A 44 -4.39 11.10 6.11
N ALA A 45 -4.33 12.40 5.88
CA ALA A 45 -4.59 13.37 6.95
C ALA A 45 -6.04 13.29 7.44
N ALA A 46 -6.98 13.04 6.53
CA ALA A 46 -8.39 12.99 6.87
C ALA A 46 -8.80 11.66 7.53
N HIS A 47 -8.06 10.58 7.31
CA HIS A 47 -8.48 9.24 7.72
C HIS A 47 -7.55 8.59 8.77
N GLY A 48 -6.49 9.26 9.17
CA GLY A 48 -5.63 8.89 10.30
C GLY A 48 -5.39 7.40 10.49
N ASP A 49 -6.09 6.80 11.44
CA ASP A 49 -5.95 5.39 11.78
C ASP A 49 -7.10 4.52 11.28
N GLU A 50 -7.86 5.02 10.31
CA GLU A 50 -9.04 4.30 9.78
C GLU A 50 -8.70 3.26 8.71
N TRP A 51 -7.43 3.06 8.40
CA TRP A 51 -6.99 2.09 7.41
C TRP A 51 -5.98 1.12 8.03
N GLN A 52 -5.85 -0.05 7.45
CA GLN A 52 -4.97 -1.10 7.94
C GLN A 52 -3.78 -1.36 7.00
N LEU A 53 -3.97 -1.13 5.71
CA LEU A 53 -2.94 -1.34 4.70
C LEU A 53 -2.97 -0.20 3.70
N ALA A 54 -1.80 0.36 3.39
CA ALA A 54 -1.64 1.30 2.30
C ALA A 54 -0.73 0.67 1.25
N ILE A 55 -1.18 0.67 0.01
CA ILE A 55 -0.42 0.15 -1.13
C ILE A 55 -0.02 1.35 -1.97
N VAL A 56 1.28 1.55 -2.17
CA VAL A 56 1.81 2.78 -2.75
C VAL A 56 2.68 2.47 -3.96
N ASP A 57 2.32 3.05 -5.11
CA ASP A 57 3.19 3.10 -6.27
C ASP A 57 4.12 4.31 -6.15
N LEU A 58 5.35 4.18 -6.60
CA LEU A 58 6.34 5.24 -6.48
C LEU A 58 6.23 6.30 -7.58
N PHE A 59 5.84 5.89 -8.77
CA PHE A 59 5.84 6.78 -9.94
C PHE A 59 4.42 7.23 -10.23
N LEU A 60 4.07 8.38 -9.68
CA LEU A 60 2.74 8.96 -9.80
C LEU A 60 2.75 10.06 -10.86
N LYS A 61 1.59 10.37 -11.41
CA LYS A 61 1.50 11.43 -12.44
C LYS A 61 1.88 12.80 -11.89
N GLU A 62 1.70 13.02 -10.60
CA GLU A 62 2.14 14.24 -9.93
C GLU A 62 2.69 13.86 -8.57
N GLY A 63 3.90 14.32 -8.27
CA GLY A 63 4.56 13.97 -7.02
C GLY A 63 5.17 12.58 -7.07
N SER A 64 5.41 12.01 -5.90
CA SER A 64 6.12 10.75 -5.77
C SER A 64 5.55 9.91 -4.64
N GLY A 65 5.55 8.61 -4.83
CA GLY A 65 5.22 7.68 -3.76
C GLY A 65 6.17 7.77 -2.57
N LEU A 66 7.40 8.25 -2.79
CA LEU A 66 8.32 8.48 -1.68
C LEU A 66 7.77 9.54 -0.72
N GLY A 67 7.15 10.58 -1.25
CA GLY A 67 6.48 11.58 -0.42
C GLY A 67 5.29 11.01 0.32
N VAL A 68 4.56 10.10 -0.32
CA VAL A 68 3.45 9.40 0.35
C VAL A 68 3.97 8.59 1.53
N LEU A 69 5.10 7.89 1.37
CA LEU A 69 5.70 7.12 2.46
C LEU A 69 6.03 8.04 3.65
N ALA A 70 6.56 9.21 3.35
CA ALA A 70 6.86 10.19 4.40
C ALA A 70 5.58 10.59 5.16
N SER A 71 4.47 10.72 4.46
CA SER A 71 3.18 11.04 5.07
C SER A 71 2.63 9.91 5.95
N CYS A 72 3.06 8.67 5.71
CA CYS A 72 2.63 7.51 6.48
C CYS A 72 3.53 7.20 7.67
N ARG A 73 4.58 7.96 7.87
CA ARG A 73 5.65 7.60 8.80
C ARG A 73 5.19 7.51 10.23
N GLN A 74 4.26 8.36 10.62
CA GLN A 74 3.75 8.39 11.98
C GLN A 74 2.40 7.68 12.07
N ARG A 75 2.41 6.42 11.75
CA ARG A 75 1.22 5.59 11.81
C ARG A 75 1.29 4.65 13.01
N ARG A 76 0.19 3.99 13.26
CA ARG A 76 0.13 2.99 14.33
C ARG A 76 0.87 1.72 13.91
N PRO A 77 1.40 0.95 14.86
CA PRO A 77 2.16 -0.27 14.52
C PRO A 77 1.38 -1.30 13.70
N GLN A 78 0.07 -1.37 13.87
CA GLN A 78 -0.75 -2.31 13.13
C GLN A 78 -1.11 -1.83 11.72
N GLN A 79 -0.82 -0.58 11.39
CA GLN A 79 -1.00 -0.07 10.04
C GLN A 79 0.25 -0.36 9.23
N ARG A 80 0.09 -1.11 8.13
CA ARG A 80 1.21 -1.50 7.29
C ARG A 80 1.22 -0.69 6.00
N VAL A 81 2.41 -0.40 5.49
CA VAL A 81 2.59 0.29 4.21
C VAL A 81 3.48 -0.55 3.33
N VAL A 82 2.99 -0.88 2.15
CA VAL A 82 3.72 -1.69 1.18
C VAL A 82 3.86 -0.92 -0.13
N VAL A 83 5.04 -1.00 -0.72
CA VAL A 83 5.32 -0.40 -2.03
C VAL A 83 5.18 -1.47 -3.10
N LEU A 84 4.47 -1.15 -4.17
CA LEU A 84 4.32 -2.01 -5.32
C LEU A 84 4.72 -1.20 -6.54
N THR A 85 5.87 -1.53 -7.16
CA THR A 85 6.46 -0.71 -8.20
C THR A 85 7.09 -1.55 -9.31
N ASN A 86 7.20 -0.99 -10.52
CA ASN A 86 7.93 -1.64 -11.61
C ASN A 86 9.44 -1.46 -11.50
N TYR A 87 9.90 -0.66 -10.55
CA TYR A 87 11.31 -0.30 -10.43
C TYR A 87 11.88 -0.68 -9.07
N ALA A 88 11.70 -1.94 -8.69
CA ALA A 88 12.14 -2.44 -7.38
C ALA A 88 13.63 -2.82 -7.39
N THR A 89 14.49 -1.85 -7.69
CA THR A 89 15.94 -2.02 -7.62
C THR A 89 16.37 -2.08 -6.16
N VAL A 90 17.61 -2.53 -5.93
CA VAL A 90 18.17 -2.58 -4.57
C VAL A 90 18.14 -1.19 -3.92
N ASP A 91 18.55 -0.17 -4.66
CA ASP A 91 18.56 1.21 -4.13
C ASP A 91 17.16 1.69 -3.78
N ILE A 92 16.20 1.43 -4.65
CA ILE A 92 14.81 1.84 -4.40
C ILE A 92 14.24 1.10 -3.19
N ARG A 93 14.49 -0.20 -3.07
CA ARG A 93 14.03 -0.99 -1.93
C ARG A 93 14.58 -0.43 -0.62
N GLU A 94 15.87 -0.17 -0.58
CA GLU A 94 16.50 0.39 0.61
C GLU A 94 15.92 1.75 0.98
N ARG A 95 15.72 2.60 -0.02
CA ARG A 95 15.19 3.93 0.20
C ARG A 95 13.77 3.90 0.76
N CYS A 96 12.93 3.02 0.21
CA CYS A 96 11.57 2.86 0.70
C CYS A 96 11.53 2.36 2.14
N LEU A 97 12.37 1.37 2.46
CA LEU A 97 12.42 0.84 3.82
C LEU A 97 12.90 1.90 4.81
N LYS A 98 13.87 2.72 4.43
CA LYS A 98 14.33 3.82 5.26
C LYS A 98 13.26 4.87 5.50
N LEU A 99 12.38 5.05 4.52
CA LEU A 99 11.26 5.99 4.66
C LEU A 99 10.08 5.39 5.44
N GLY A 100 10.20 4.13 5.86
CA GLY A 100 9.22 3.52 6.74
C GLY A 100 8.30 2.50 6.09
N ALA A 101 8.52 2.15 4.82
CA ALA A 101 7.73 1.08 4.20
C ALA A 101 8.02 -0.24 4.90
N ASP A 102 7.00 -1.07 5.04
CA ASP A 102 7.16 -2.40 5.65
C ASP A 102 7.69 -3.41 4.66
N ALA A 103 7.41 -3.23 3.37
CA ALA A 103 7.89 -4.11 2.32
C ALA A 103 7.84 -3.42 0.97
N VAL A 104 8.61 -3.94 0.01
CA VAL A 104 8.64 -3.45 -1.37
C VAL A 104 8.56 -4.64 -2.30
N PHE A 105 7.68 -4.59 -3.29
CA PHE A 105 7.50 -5.67 -4.26
C PHE A 105 7.51 -5.13 -5.69
N ASP A 106 8.00 -5.97 -6.60
CA ASP A 106 8.01 -5.70 -8.04
C ASP A 106 6.66 -6.09 -8.65
N LYS A 107 6.01 -5.17 -9.36
CA LYS A 107 4.70 -5.41 -9.98
C LYS A 107 4.72 -6.56 -10.99
N SER A 108 5.84 -6.74 -11.67
CA SER A 108 5.95 -7.71 -12.76
C SER A 108 6.32 -9.11 -12.27
N ASN A 109 7.11 -9.20 -11.20
CA ASN A 109 7.74 -10.45 -10.81
C ASN A 109 7.38 -10.95 -9.42
N GLU A 110 6.82 -10.10 -8.58
CA GLU A 110 6.61 -10.45 -7.17
C GLU A 110 5.17 -10.27 -6.71
N LEU A 111 4.22 -10.34 -7.64
CA LEU A 111 2.82 -10.13 -7.29
C LEU A 111 2.31 -11.18 -6.29
N ASP A 112 2.73 -12.45 -6.45
CA ASP A 112 2.34 -13.50 -5.51
C ASP A 112 2.87 -13.22 -4.11
N ALA A 113 4.13 -12.82 -4.01
CA ALA A 113 4.73 -12.47 -2.72
C ALA A 113 4.03 -11.26 -2.09
N PHE A 114 3.62 -10.30 -2.91
CA PHE A 114 2.87 -9.14 -2.46
C PHE A 114 1.52 -9.57 -1.87
N LEU A 115 0.79 -10.43 -2.55
CA LEU A 115 -0.50 -10.91 -2.06
C LEU A 115 -0.34 -11.71 -0.76
N ASP A 116 0.72 -12.52 -0.66
CA ASP A 116 1.04 -13.23 0.57
C ASP A 116 1.32 -12.26 1.72
N PHE A 117 2.06 -11.19 1.43
CA PHE A 117 2.32 -10.17 2.44
C PHE A 117 1.03 -9.54 2.94
N CYS A 118 0.12 -9.22 2.01
CA CYS A 118 -1.17 -8.62 2.39
C CYS A 118 -1.98 -9.53 3.29
N ASN A 119 -1.85 -10.84 3.11
CA ASN A 119 -2.58 -11.82 3.93
C ASN A 119 -1.93 -12.11 5.27
N ARG A 120 -0.64 -11.81 5.43
CA ARG A 120 0.05 -12.06 6.68
C ARG A 120 -0.20 -10.93 7.67
N ASP A 121 -0.01 -11.22 8.93
CA ASP A 121 -0.05 -10.23 10.01
C ASP A 121 -1.33 -9.41 10.03
N ARG A 122 -2.42 -10.03 9.60
CA ARG A 122 -3.71 -9.35 9.64
C ARG A 122 -4.13 -9.14 11.07
N PRO A 123 -4.58 -7.93 11.39
CA PRO A 123 -5.12 -7.69 12.72
C PRO A 123 -6.35 -8.54 12.83
N SER A 124 -6.43 -9.45 13.63
CA SER A 124 -7.66 -10.06 13.81
C SER A 124 -7.59 -11.21 14.67
N SER A 125 -8.45 -11.88 14.45
CA SER A 125 -8.89 -13.06 15.00
C SER A 125 -7.81 -14.05 15.34
N PHE A 126 -6.65 -13.91 14.83
CA PHE A 126 -5.52 -14.73 15.26
C PHE A 126 -5.21 -14.55 16.72
N ALA A 127 -5.51 -13.41 17.23
CA ALA A 127 -5.30 -13.16 18.66
C ALA A 127 -6.13 -14.10 19.52
N VAL A 128 -7.14 -14.67 18.96
CA VAL A 128 -8.01 -15.57 19.66
C VAL A 128 -7.36 -16.90 19.95
N LEU A 129 -6.37 -17.19 19.19
CA LEU A 129 -5.65 -18.45 19.36
C LEU A 129 -4.56 -18.32 20.41
#